data_73eeb8ebb629e6309dc50ab83c089570
#
_entry.id   73eeb8ebb629e6309dc50ab83c089570
#
_cell.length_a   1.000
_cell.length_b   1.000
_cell.length_c   1.000
_cell.angle_alpha   90.00
_cell.angle_beta   90.00
_cell.angle_gamma   90.00
#
_symmetry.space_group_name_H-M   'P 1'
#
loop_
_entity.id
_entity.type
_entity.pdbx_description
1 polymer ?
#
loop_
_entity_poly.entity_id
_entity_poly.type
_entity_poly.pdbx_seq_one_letter_code
_entity_poly.pdbx_strand_id
1 'polypeptide(L)'
;MSYQLKSNWLPADKYALKAPYPMTPEGLIVHNTAGSASAMEEAQAMCTNDSAVSFHVVIDESAAVECIPFARNAFHAGDGSAGYANRHLIGLEIARSMDAESDRFDRAEANAAEYIAHVCLQYGWTSAQLHQHNWYSATDCPHRTKAHWSDFLAKVDANIAELRAQASANPAAPATPAKIALCIDNKNTEVRGENKNGTVYVSARDLLEALGYSVSWEDGQVIAERK
;
A
#
# COMPACT_ATOMS: atom_id res chain seq x y z
N MET A 1 -13.21 -0.23 -8.21
CA MET A 1 -12.34 0.91 -7.85
C MET A 1 -12.73 2.10 -8.72
N SER A 2 -12.93 3.25 -8.10
CA SER A 2 -13.27 4.52 -8.78
C SER A 2 -12.04 5.24 -9.34
N TYR A 3 -10.83 4.73 -9.05
CA TYR A 3 -9.53 5.27 -9.43
C TYR A 3 -8.65 4.22 -10.12
N GLN A 4 -7.59 4.68 -10.77
CA GLN A 4 -6.56 3.81 -11.35
C GLN A 4 -5.46 3.55 -10.32
N LEU A 5 -5.09 2.29 -10.10
CA LEU A 5 -3.88 1.96 -9.35
C LEU A 5 -2.65 2.11 -10.25
N LYS A 6 -1.70 2.91 -9.83
CA LYS A 6 -0.43 3.18 -10.53
C LYS A 6 0.74 3.02 -9.55
N SER A 7 1.94 2.97 -10.09
CA SER A 7 3.17 3.02 -9.30
C SER A 7 4.15 4.03 -9.88
N ASN A 8 4.88 4.69 -8.97
CA ASN A 8 6.05 5.50 -9.25
C ASN A 8 7.09 5.17 -8.18
N TRP A 9 7.69 3.99 -8.30
CA TRP A 9 8.56 3.45 -7.26
C TRP A 9 9.78 4.33 -7.02
N LEU A 10 10.11 4.51 -5.73
CA LEU A 10 11.29 5.21 -5.27
C LEU A 10 12.54 4.60 -5.93
N PRO A 11 13.41 5.40 -6.57
CA PRO A 11 14.66 4.91 -7.15
C PRO A 11 15.58 4.26 -6.12
N ALA A 12 16.34 3.26 -6.53
CA ALA A 12 17.16 2.46 -5.63
C ALA A 12 18.21 3.29 -4.84
N ASP A 13 18.77 4.32 -5.45
CA ASP A 13 19.72 5.24 -4.85
C ASP A 13 19.11 6.17 -3.79
N LYS A 14 17.79 6.32 -3.78
CA LYS A 14 17.07 7.15 -2.79
C LYS A 14 16.63 6.38 -1.53
N TYR A 15 16.71 5.03 -1.53
CA TYR A 15 16.27 4.25 -0.37
C TYR A 15 17.04 4.57 0.92
N ALA A 16 18.34 4.77 0.83
CA ALA A 16 19.15 5.13 2.00
C ALA A 16 18.72 6.45 2.65
N LEU A 17 18.19 7.38 1.87
CA LEU A 17 17.70 8.68 2.34
C LEU A 17 16.26 8.64 2.83
N LYS A 18 15.36 7.95 2.11
CA LYS A 18 13.90 8.09 2.25
C LYS A 18 13.19 6.90 2.89
N ALA A 19 13.78 5.69 2.80
CA ALA A 19 13.17 4.43 3.23
C ALA A 19 14.22 3.40 3.68
N PRO A 20 15.17 3.77 4.57
CA PRO A 20 16.35 2.92 4.86
C PRO A 20 16.04 1.63 5.61
N TYR A 21 14.88 1.53 6.27
CA TYR A 21 14.62 0.43 7.21
C TYR A 21 13.52 -0.51 6.74
N PRO A 22 13.58 -1.80 7.08
CA PRO A 22 12.43 -2.69 6.93
C PRO A 22 11.30 -2.28 7.88
N MET A 23 10.06 -2.57 7.50
CA MET A 23 8.86 -2.29 8.27
C MET A 23 7.89 -3.47 8.21
N THR A 24 7.26 -3.74 9.35
CA THR A 24 6.02 -4.51 9.43
C THR A 24 4.90 -3.52 9.78
N PRO A 25 3.96 -3.26 8.88
CA PRO A 25 2.92 -2.27 9.14
C PRO A 25 1.99 -2.67 10.29
N GLU A 26 1.67 -1.71 11.16
CA GLU A 26 0.73 -1.87 12.28
C GLU A 26 -0.51 -0.97 12.12
N GLY A 27 -0.49 -0.06 11.16
CA GLY A 27 -1.58 0.87 10.87
C GLY A 27 -1.18 1.83 9.76
N LEU A 28 -1.97 2.91 9.63
CA LEU A 28 -1.83 3.89 8.57
C LEU A 28 -2.04 5.32 9.10
N ILE A 29 -1.20 6.27 8.67
CA ILE A 29 -1.42 7.69 8.88
C ILE A 29 -1.97 8.32 7.62
N VAL A 30 -3.07 9.06 7.79
CA VAL A 30 -3.66 9.90 6.75
C VAL A 30 -3.06 11.29 6.83
N HIS A 31 -2.61 11.78 5.66
CA HIS A 31 -2.12 13.13 5.45
C HIS A 31 -2.96 13.84 4.39
N ASN A 32 -2.87 15.16 4.36
CA ASN A 32 -3.27 15.97 3.22
C ASN A 32 -2.03 16.68 2.69
N THR A 33 -1.78 16.60 1.37
CA THR A 33 -0.72 17.39 0.76
C THR A 33 -1.00 18.88 0.93
N ALA A 34 0.02 19.70 1.11
CA ALA A 34 -0.14 21.16 1.23
C ALA A 34 -0.14 21.83 -0.16
N GLY A 35 -0.78 21.20 -1.15
CA GLY A 35 -0.75 21.62 -2.54
C GLY A 35 -2.01 21.27 -3.32
N SER A 36 -2.04 21.67 -4.59
CA SER A 36 -3.08 21.34 -5.56
C SER A 36 -2.57 20.42 -6.68
N ALA A 37 -1.37 19.85 -6.53
CA ALA A 37 -0.78 18.91 -7.47
C ALA A 37 -1.56 17.59 -7.53
N SER A 38 -1.43 16.85 -8.63
CA SER A 38 -1.97 15.50 -8.77
C SER A 38 -1.15 14.48 -8.00
N ALA A 39 -1.71 13.30 -7.76
CA ALA A 39 -0.98 12.21 -7.12
C ALA A 39 0.32 11.85 -7.84
N MET A 40 0.31 11.86 -9.17
CA MET A 40 1.52 11.55 -9.95
C MET A 40 2.59 12.66 -9.82
N GLU A 41 2.19 13.93 -9.81
CA GLU A 41 3.14 15.04 -9.62
C GLU A 41 3.76 15.02 -8.21
N GLU A 42 2.97 14.76 -7.17
CA GLU A 42 3.45 14.59 -5.79
C GLU A 42 4.41 13.39 -5.68
N ALA A 43 4.06 12.26 -6.29
CA ALA A 43 4.90 11.07 -6.31
C ALA A 43 6.24 11.32 -7.02
N GLN A 44 6.22 11.98 -8.17
CA GLN A 44 7.43 12.34 -8.91
C GLN A 44 8.32 13.30 -8.12
N ALA A 45 7.71 14.34 -7.53
CA ALA A 45 8.43 15.30 -6.71
C ALA A 45 9.09 14.62 -5.50
N MET A 46 8.37 13.74 -4.80
CA MET A 46 8.91 12.99 -3.66
C MET A 46 10.04 12.06 -4.08
N CYS A 47 9.89 11.31 -5.17
CA CYS A 47 10.90 10.34 -5.61
C CYS A 47 12.18 10.97 -6.14
N THR A 48 12.15 12.23 -6.61
CA THR A 48 13.31 12.87 -7.27
C THR A 48 14.07 13.86 -6.39
N ASN A 49 13.41 14.47 -5.39
CA ASN A 49 14.06 15.47 -4.53
C ASN A 49 15.05 14.83 -3.53
N ASP A 50 15.90 15.67 -2.91
CA ASP A 50 16.90 15.26 -1.92
C ASP A 50 16.46 15.47 -0.46
N SER A 51 15.17 15.69 -0.22
CA SER A 51 14.59 15.67 1.13
C SER A 51 14.46 14.22 1.62
N ALA A 52 14.64 13.99 2.91
CA ALA A 52 14.34 12.69 3.53
C ALA A 52 12.83 12.41 3.62
N VAL A 53 11.98 13.44 3.59
CA VAL A 53 10.52 13.29 3.67
C VAL A 53 10.03 12.40 2.55
N SER A 54 9.18 11.43 2.91
CA SER A 54 8.69 10.40 2.01
C SER A 54 7.37 9.83 2.50
N PHE A 55 6.61 9.21 1.61
CA PHE A 55 5.34 8.55 1.89
C PHE A 55 5.21 7.28 1.05
N HIS A 56 4.28 6.40 1.41
CA HIS A 56 4.10 5.13 0.72
C HIS A 56 3.19 5.24 -0.49
N VAL A 57 2.12 6.03 -0.38
CA VAL A 57 1.12 6.18 -1.42
C VAL A 57 0.54 7.59 -1.38
N VAL A 58 0.19 8.11 -2.56
CA VAL A 58 -0.53 9.37 -2.70
C VAL A 58 -1.72 9.17 -3.64
N ILE A 59 -2.86 9.79 -3.30
CA ILE A 59 -4.13 9.55 -3.97
C ILE A 59 -4.79 10.87 -4.37
N ASP A 60 -5.26 10.93 -5.62
CA ASP A 60 -6.07 12.02 -6.14
C ASP A 60 -7.43 11.54 -6.66
N GLU A 61 -8.16 12.42 -7.34
CA GLU A 61 -9.47 12.18 -7.93
C GLU A 61 -9.48 11.11 -9.03
N SER A 62 -8.32 10.67 -9.49
CA SER A 62 -8.17 9.78 -10.67
C SER A 62 -7.29 8.56 -10.41
N ALA A 63 -6.35 8.64 -9.47
CA ALA A 63 -5.36 7.60 -9.26
C ALA A 63 -4.91 7.48 -7.81
N ALA A 64 -4.54 6.25 -7.42
CA ALA A 64 -3.66 5.96 -6.28
C ALA A 64 -2.28 5.59 -6.84
N VAL A 65 -1.23 6.28 -6.41
CA VAL A 65 0.14 6.09 -6.88
C VAL A 65 1.00 5.57 -5.73
N GLU A 66 1.42 4.32 -5.83
CA GLU A 66 2.30 3.67 -4.86
C GLU A 66 3.76 4.03 -5.15
N CYS A 67 4.51 4.41 -4.12
CA CYS A 67 5.88 4.94 -4.22
C CYS A 67 6.90 4.12 -3.44
N ILE A 68 6.54 3.63 -2.25
CA ILE A 68 7.42 2.83 -1.37
C ILE A 68 6.66 1.58 -0.95
N PRO A 69 7.25 0.38 -1.10
CA PRO A 69 6.63 -0.85 -0.62
C PRO A 69 6.35 -0.82 0.89
N PHE A 70 5.20 -1.30 1.33
CA PHE A 70 4.79 -1.29 2.74
C PHE A 70 5.71 -2.10 3.68
N ALA A 71 6.55 -2.97 3.12
CA ALA A 71 7.60 -3.66 3.88
C ALA A 71 8.82 -2.78 4.21
N ARG A 72 8.79 -1.49 3.84
CA ARG A 72 9.83 -0.51 4.17
C ARG A 72 9.20 0.70 4.84
N ASN A 73 9.99 1.37 5.67
CA ASN A 73 9.57 2.60 6.33
C ASN A 73 9.46 3.79 5.36
N ALA A 74 8.79 4.86 5.82
CA ALA A 74 8.87 6.18 5.19
C ALA A 74 9.00 7.25 6.28
N PHE A 75 9.44 8.46 5.91
CA PHE A 75 9.60 9.58 6.83
C PHE A 75 8.51 10.62 6.59
N HIS A 76 7.34 10.43 7.22
CA HIS A 76 6.14 11.25 7.01
C HIS A 76 5.51 11.82 8.28
N ALA A 77 5.85 11.26 9.45
CA ALA A 77 5.12 11.57 10.68
C ALA A 77 5.78 12.66 11.55
N GLY A 78 7.02 13.08 11.23
CA GLY A 78 7.74 14.09 11.99
C GLY A 78 8.28 13.62 13.34
N ASP A 79 8.15 12.33 13.68
CA ASP A 79 8.60 11.73 14.95
C ASP A 79 10.05 11.21 14.93
N GLY A 80 10.81 11.54 13.85
CA GLY A 80 12.22 11.21 13.71
C GLY A 80 12.49 9.82 13.13
N SER A 81 13.78 9.52 12.89
CA SER A 81 14.20 8.29 12.21
C SER A 81 13.96 7.00 13.01
N ALA A 82 13.83 7.11 14.33
CA ALA A 82 13.51 6.02 15.24
C ALA A 82 12.07 6.09 15.76
N GLY A 83 11.28 7.08 15.31
CA GLY A 83 9.91 7.28 15.76
C GLY A 83 8.99 6.13 15.38
N TYR A 84 8.02 5.86 16.24
CA TYR A 84 7.08 4.75 16.04
C TYR A 84 6.30 4.90 14.73
N ALA A 85 5.77 6.09 14.47
CA ALA A 85 4.93 6.30 13.31
C ALA A 85 5.70 6.14 11.99
N ASN A 86 6.90 6.73 11.89
CA ASN A 86 7.77 6.57 10.73
C ASN A 86 8.27 5.12 10.53
N ARG A 87 8.26 4.29 11.58
CA ARG A 87 8.81 2.92 11.56
C ARG A 87 7.75 1.83 11.46
N HIS A 88 6.48 2.12 11.76
CA HIS A 88 5.42 1.12 11.85
C HIS A 88 4.13 1.47 11.12
N LEU A 89 3.98 2.72 10.66
CA LEU A 89 2.73 3.14 10.03
C LEU A 89 2.94 3.49 8.55
N ILE A 90 1.99 3.06 7.73
CA ILE A 90 1.94 3.41 6.31
C ILE A 90 1.55 4.88 6.18
N GLY A 91 2.37 5.71 5.53
CA GLY A 91 2.01 7.10 5.22
C GLY A 91 1.21 7.19 3.93
N LEU A 92 -0.01 7.69 4.01
CA LEU A 92 -0.90 7.92 2.87
C LEU A 92 -1.22 9.40 2.75
N GLU A 93 -0.97 9.98 1.59
CA GLU A 93 -1.26 11.36 1.24
C GLU A 93 -2.55 11.48 0.41
N ILE A 94 -3.46 12.37 0.82
CA ILE A 94 -4.59 12.79 -0.02
C ILE A 94 -4.20 14.08 -0.71
N ALA A 95 -4.08 14.04 -2.03
CA ALA A 95 -3.67 15.16 -2.87
C ALA A 95 -4.79 16.19 -3.05
N ARG A 96 -4.52 17.28 -3.74
CA ARG A 96 -5.50 18.36 -4.05
C ARG A 96 -6.00 19.14 -2.83
N SER A 97 -5.35 19.05 -1.70
CA SER A 97 -5.88 19.64 -0.45
C SER A 97 -5.99 21.16 -0.45
N MET A 98 -5.25 21.84 -1.33
CA MET A 98 -5.35 23.29 -1.53
C MET A 98 -6.25 23.68 -2.73
N ASP A 99 -6.87 22.72 -3.39
CA ASP A 99 -7.87 22.98 -4.44
C ASP A 99 -9.23 23.30 -3.77
N ALA A 100 -9.55 24.57 -3.65
CA ALA A 100 -10.79 25.04 -3.05
C ALA A 100 -11.90 25.33 -4.09
N GLU A 101 -11.58 25.32 -5.38
CA GLU A 101 -12.48 25.75 -6.45
C GLU A 101 -13.18 24.60 -7.17
N SER A 102 -12.80 23.36 -6.86
CA SER A 102 -13.38 22.17 -7.50
C SER A 102 -13.67 21.06 -6.50
N ASP A 103 -14.35 20.01 -6.94
CA ASP A 103 -14.66 18.80 -6.18
C ASP A 103 -13.51 17.76 -6.17
N ARG A 104 -12.33 18.11 -6.70
CA ARG A 104 -11.22 17.15 -6.86
C ARG A 104 -10.74 16.61 -5.54
N PHE A 105 -10.64 17.46 -4.49
CA PHE A 105 -10.26 16.96 -3.17
C PHE A 105 -11.30 15.99 -2.59
N ASP A 106 -12.58 16.29 -2.72
CA ASP A 106 -13.64 15.43 -2.17
C ASP A 106 -13.64 14.05 -2.86
N ARG A 107 -13.35 14.01 -4.17
CA ARG A 107 -13.15 12.76 -4.92
C ARG A 107 -11.85 12.05 -4.54
N ALA A 108 -10.76 12.80 -4.32
CA ALA A 108 -9.50 12.23 -3.85
C ALA A 108 -9.67 11.59 -2.47
N GLU A 109 -10.39 12.24 -1.56
CA GLU A 109 -10.71 11.70 -0.23
C GLU A 109 -11.61 10.46 -0.31
N ALA A 110 -12.60 10.44 -1.20
CA ALA A 110 -13.44 9.26 -1.43
C ALA A 110 -12.61 8.08 -1.98
N ASN A 111 -11.72 8.33 -2.94
CA ASN A 111 -10.79 7.34 -3.45
C ASN A 111 -9.82 6.84 -2.38
N ALA A 112 -9.35 7.74 -1.51
CA ALA A 112 -8.49 7.36 -0.38
C ALA A 112 -9.22 6.43 0.60
N ALA A 113 -10.48 6.71 0.92
CA ALA A 113 -11.29 5.83 1.78
C ALA A 113 -11.49 4.44 1.16
N GLU A 114 -11.69 4.36 -0.16
CA GLU A 114 -11.77 3.08 -0.88
C GLU A 114 -10.42 2.34 -0.89
N TYR A 115 -9.31 3.03 -1.19
CA TYR A 115 -7.97 2.45 -1.17
C TYR A 115 -7.60 1.91 0.22
N ILE A 116 -7.84 2.71 1.27
CA ILE A 116 -7.60 2.31 2.66
C ILE A 116 -8.40 1.05 3.02
N ALA A 117 -9.64 0.93 2.57
CA ALA A 117 -10.45 -0.26 2.81
C ALA A 117 -9.80 -1.53 2.22
N HIS A 118 -9.21 -1.46 1.03
CA HIS A 118 -8.43 -2.56 0.47
C HIS A 118 -7.19 -2.90 1.31
N VAL A 119 -6.45 -1.89 1.79
CA VAL A 119 -5.31 -2.10 2.69
C VAL A 119 -5.77 -2.73 4.01
N CYS A 120 -6.86 -2.23 4.60
CA CYS A 120 -7.43 -2.81 5.83
C CYS A 120 -7.79 -4.28 5.65
N LEU A 121 -8.39 -4.66 4.53
CA LEU A 121 -8.70 -6.07 4.25
C LEU A 121 -7.45 -6.93 4.10
N GLN A 122 -6.39 -6.41 3.47
CA GLN A 122 -5.12 -7.11 3.29
C GLN A 122 -4.45 -7.45 4.64
N TYR A 123 -4.51 -6.53 5.62
CA TYR A 123 -3.87 -6.69 6.92
C TYR A 123 -4.82 -7.17 8.04
N GLY A 124 -6.11 -7.35 7.75
CA GLY A 124 -7.10 -7.70 8.76
C GLY A 124 -7.47 -6.54 9.70
N TRP A 125 -7.27 -5.30 9.26
CA TRP A 125 -7.55 -4.07 10.00
C TRP A 125 -9.00 -3.59 9.83
N THR A 126 -9.34 -2.59 10.65
CA THR A 126 -10.53 -1.74 10.57
C THR A 126 -10.10 -0.28 10.56
N SER A 127 -11.05 0.65 10.57
CA SER A 127 -10.74 2.08 10.72
C SER A 127 -10.02 2.42 12.05
N ALA A 128 -10.01 1.51 13.03
CA ALA A 128 -9.29 1.70 14.30
C ALA A 128 -7.75 1.79 14.15
N GLN A 129 -7.18 1.29 13.05
CA GLN A 129 -5.77 1.37 12.74
C GLN A 129 -5.40 2.62 11.91
N LEU A 130 -6.34 3.56 11.73
CA LEU A 130 -6.11 4.82 11.04
C LEU A 130 -5.78 5.92 12.03
N HIS A 131 -4.74 6.67 11.73
CA HIS A 131 -4.21 7.74 12.56
C HIS A 131 -4.19 9.06 11.78
N GLN A 132 -4.25 10.19 12.51
CA GLN A 132 -3.99 11.50 11.95
C GLN A 132 -2.53 11.89 12.17
N HIS A 133 -1.93 12.61 11.24
CA HIS A 133 -0.55 13.06 11.38
C HIS A 133 -0.32 13.92 12.63
N ASN A 134 -1.26 14.81 12.96
CA ASN A 134 -1.17 15.68 14.13
C ASN A 134 -1.16 14.96 15.49
N TRP A 135 -1.34 13.63 15.51
CA TRP A 135 -1.17 12.84 16.74
C TRP A 135 0.30 12.55 17.06
N TYR A 136 1.19 12.70 16.09
CA TYR A 136 2.62 12.39 16.19
C TYR A 136 3.53 13.62 16.11
N SER A 137 3.00 14.72 15.61
CA SER A 137 3.72 15.99 15.49
C SER A 137 2.78 17.17 15.68
N ALA A 138 3.34 18.37 15.89
CA ALA A 138 2.54 19.60 16.02
C ALA A 138 2.02 20.14 14.66
N THR A 139 2.08 19.36 13.60
CA THR A 139 1.68 19.76 12.25
C THR A 139 0.17 19.78 12.11
N ASP A 140 -0.40 20.80 11.47
CA ASP A 140 -1.81 20.86 11.11
C ASP A 140 -2.12 19.96 9.90
N CYS A 141 -2.13 18.64 10.13
CA CYS A 141 -2.36 17.63 9.11
C CYS A 141 -3.09 16.42 9.72
N PRO A 142 -4.06 15.85 9.05
CA PRO A 142 -4.64 16.21 7.73
C PRO A 142 -5.62 17.41 7.85
N HIS A 143 -5.22 18.59 7.39
CA HIS A 143 -5.89 19.85 7.70
C HIS A 143 -7.35 19.94 7.20
N ARG A 144 -7.71 19.29 6.10
CA ARG A 144 -9.10 19.20 5.61
C ARG A 144 -9.84 18.02 6.23
N THR A 145 -9.28 16.82 6.13
CA THR A 145 -9.93 15.57 6.54
C THR A 145 -10.20 15.49 8.03
N LYS A 146 -9.35 16.10 8.89
CA LYS A 146 -9.56 16.08 10.35
C LYS A 146 -10.82 16.78 10.81
N ALA A 147 -11.35 17.74 10.04
CA ALA A 147 -12.55 18.47 10.40
C ALA A 147 -13.82 17.57 10.41
N HIS A 148 -13.78 16.46 9.66
CA HIS A 148 -14.85 15.47 9.58
C HIS A 148 -14.30 14.05 9.69
N TRP A 149 -13.31 13.87 10.57
CA TRP A 149 -12.59 12.60 10.74
C TRP A 149 -13.48 11.42 11.02
N SER A 150 -14.52 11.57 11.86
CA SER A 150 -15.48 10.50 12.12
C SER A 150 -16.23 10.05 10.87
N ASP A 151 -16.59 10.98 10.00
CA ASP A 151 -17.30 10.68 8.76
C ASP A 151 -16.37 9.99 7.74
N PHE A 152 -15.10 10.41 7.72
CA PHE A 152 -14.07 9.73 6.92
C PHE A 152 -13.86 8.28 7.38
N LEU A 153 -13.73 8.02 8.69
CA LEU A 153 -13.65 6.67 9.23
C LEU A 153 -14.88 5.83 8.89
N ALA A 154 -16.08 6.42 9.00
CA ALA A 154 -17.32 5.73 8.64
C ALA A 154 -17.37 5.35 7.15
N LYS A 155 -16.84 6.19 6.26
CA LYS A 155 -16.69 5.86 4.83
C LYS A 155 -15.75 4.67 4.62
N VAL A 156 -14.61 4.64 5.32
CA VAL A 156 -13.67 3.51 5.25
C VAL A 156 -14.34 2.22 5.71
N ASP A 157 -15.04 2.24 6.84
CA ASP A 157 -15.73 1.05 7.36
C ASP A 157 -16.87 0.60 6.44
N ALA A 158 -17.59 1.53 5.82
CA ALA A 158 -18.61 1.20 4.81
C ALA A 158 -17.99 0.50 3.59
N ASN A 159 -16.87 1.01 3.07
CA ASN A 159 -16.14 0.39 1.98
C ASN A 159 -15.61 -1.01 2.35
N ILE A 160 -15.09 -1.19 3.58
CA ILE A 160 -14.68 -2.52 4.10
C ILE A 160 -15.85 -3.48 4.09
N ALA A 161 -17.02 -3.04 4.57
CA ALA A 161 -18.21 -3.88 4.62
C ALA A 161 -18.69 -4.26 3.21
N GLU A 162 -18.69 -3.31 2.27
CA GLU A 162 -19.08 -3.55 0.88
C GLU A 162 -18.14 -4.55 0.20
N LEU A 163 -16.82 -4.37 0.33
CA LEU A 163 -15.84 -5.28 -0.25
C LEU A 163 -15.93 -6.70 0.33
N ARG A 164 -16.22 -6.84 1.63
CA ARG A 164 -16.49 -8.15 2.26
C ARG A 164 -17.76 -8.78 1.73
N ALA A 165 -18.82 -8.00 1.55
CA ALA A 165 -20.07 -8.48 0.98
C ALA A 165 -19.90 -8.94 -0.47
N GLN A 166 -19.16 -8.18 -1.29
CA GLN A 166 -18.83 -8.56 -2.67
C GLN A 166 -18.02 -9.86 -2.73
N ALA A 167 -17.01 -10.02 -1.86
CA ALA A 167 -16.24 -11.25 -1.76
C ALA A 167 -17.12 -12.45 -1.33
N SER A 168 -18.09 -12.23 -0.45
CA SER A 168 -19.01 -13.27 0.01
C SER A 168 -20.08 -13.62 -1.03
N ALA A 169 -20.56 -12.63 -1.79
CA ALA A 169 -21.58 -12.81 -2.84
C ALA A 169 -20.97 -13.48 -4.11
N ASN A 170 -19.69 -13.31 -4.31
CA ASN A 170 -18.93 -13.95 -5.38
C ASN A 170 -17.75 -14.71 -4.76
N PRO A 171 -18.00 -15.81 -3.99
CA PRO A 171 -16.92 -16.63 -3.51
C PRO A 171 -16.19 -17.08 -4.77
N ALA A 172 -14.99 -16.56 -4.99
CA ALA A 172 -14.12 -17.10 -6.03
C ALA A 172 -14.14 -18.61 -5.79
N ALA A 173 -14.70 -19.38 -6.73
CA ALA A 173 -14.54 -20.83 -6.71
C ALA A 173 -13.08 -21.07 -6.41
N PRO A 174 -12.72 -22.01 -5.49
CA PRO A 174 -11.32 -22.26 -5.18
C PRO A 174 -10.61 -22.34 -6.51
N ALA A 175 -9.84 -21.31 -6.84
CA ALA A 175 -9.22 -21.21 -8.16
C ALA A 175 -8.37 -22.47 -8.25
N THR A 176 -8.76 -23.40 -9.10
CA THR A 176 -7.87 -24.52 -9.45
C THR A 176 -6.59 -23.80 -9.87
N PRO A 177 -5.47 -23.97 -9.14
CA PRO A 177 -4.31 -23.16 -9.40
C PRO A 177 -3.95 -23.30 -10.87
N ALA A 178 -4.03 -22.20 -11.61
CA ALA A 178 -3.70 -22.21 -13.02
C ALA A 178 -2.23 -22.60 -13.17
N LYS A 179 -1.91 -23.33 -14.19
CA LYS A 179 -0.52 -23.58 -14.54
C LYS A 179 0.04 -22.31 -15.15
N ILE A 180 1.08 -21.78 -14.53
CA ILE A 180 1.80 -20.61 -15.00
C ILE A 180 3.12 -21.09 -15.59
N ALA A 181 3.34 -20.77 -16.86
CA ALA A 181 4.61 -21.06 -17.51
C ALA A 181 5.67 -20.06 -17.06
N LEU A 182 6.77 -20.56 -16.53
CA LEU A 182 7.95 -19.78 -16.16
C LEU A 182 9.15 -20.24 -17.01
N CYS A 183 10.02 -19.30 -17.34
CA CYS A 183 11.33 -19.60 -17.92
C CYS A 183 12.38 -19.35 -16.85
N ILE A 184 13.00 -20.41 -16.32
CA ILE A 184 14.05 -20.37 -15.31
C ILE A 184 15.32 -20.98 -15.92
N ASP A 185 16.41 -20.23 -15.96
CA ASP A 185 17.69 -20.67 -16.56
C ASP A 185 17.53 -21.24 -17.97
N ASN A 186 16.74 -20.56 -18.83
CA ASN A 186 16.38 -20.98 -20.19
C ASN A 186 15.60 -22.33 -20.28
N LYS A 187 15.03 -22.80 -19.18
CA LYS A 187 14.15 -23.95 -19.14
C LYS A 187 12.72 -23.52 -18.86
N ASN A 188 11.80 -23.94 -19.71
CA ASN A 188 10.39 -23.75 -19.48
C ASN A 188 9.91 -24.74 -18.40
N THR A 189 9.28 -24.23 -17.37
CA THR A 189 8.65 -25.01 -16.31
C THR A 189 7.24 -24.50 -16.04
N GLU A 190 6.38 -25.38 -15.54
CA GLU A 190 5.03 -25.01 -15.13
C GLU A 190 4.94 -25.08 -13.61
N VAL A 191 4.44 -24.02 -12.99
CA VAL A 191 4.18 -23.94 -11.56
C VAL A 191 2.71 -23.58 -11.32
N ARG A 192 2.16 -24.00 -10.18
CA ARG A 192 0.81 -23.58 -9.79
C ARG A 192 0.84 -22.15 -9.35
N GLY A 193 -0.12 -21.37 -9.80
CA GLY A 193 -0.22 -19.97 -9.42
C GLY A 193 -1.49 -19.32 -9.92
N GLU A 194 -1.62 -18.04 -9.66
CA GLU A 194 -2.75 -17.21 -10.07
C GLU A 194 -2.28 -15.81 -10.45
N ASN A 195 -3.01 -15.19 -11.35
CA ASN A 195 -2.82 -13.76 -11.65
C ASN A 195 -3.94 -12.99 -10.96
N LYS A 196 -3.59 -12.12 -10.03
CA LYS A 196 -4.51 -11.20 -9.36
C LYS A 196 -4.10 -9.78 -9.71
N ASN A 197 -4.95 -9.08 -10.45
CA ASN A 197 -4.77 -7.66 -10.79
C ASN A 197 -3.40 -7.34 -11.43
N GLY A 198 -2.93 -8.21 -12.32
CA GLY A 198 -1.64 -8.04 -13.00
C GLY A 198 -0.43 -8.54 -12.21
N THR A 199 -0.61 -8.94 -10.95
CA THR A 199 0.44 -9.59 -10.15
C THR A 199 0.31 -11.09 -10.21
N VAL A 200 1.38 -11.76 -10.58
CA VAL A 200 1.45 -13.21 -10.66
C VAL A 200 1.95 -13.78 -9.33
N TYR A 201 1.11 -14.55 -8.67
CA TYR A 201 1.46 -15.32 -7.47
C TYR A 201 1.70 -16.76 -7.87
N VAL A 202 2.81 -17.33 -7.41
CA VAL A 202 3.14 -18.73 -7.69
C VAL A 202 3.32 -19.52 -6.40
N SER A 203 3.06 -20.82 -6.45
CA SER A 203 3.33 -21.72 -5.34
C SER A 203 4.83 -21.71 -5.02
N ALA A 204 5.19 -21.30 -3.81
CA ALA A 204 6.59 -21.30 -3.37
C ALA A 204 7.20 -22.71 -3.42
N ARG A 205 6.42 -23.74 -3.08
CA ARG A 205 6.86 -25.15 -3.20
C ARG A 205 7.22 -25.50 -4.65
N ASP A 206 6.29 -25.26 -5.59
CA ASP A 206 6.49 -25.63 -7.00
C ASP A 206 7.68 -24.88 -7.59
N LEU A 207 7.84 -23.58 -7.22
CA LEU A 207 8.97 -22.76 -7.67
C LEU A 207 10.30 -23.31 -7.12
N LEU A 208 10.37 -23.60 -5.83
CA LEU A 208 11.58 -24.13 -5.19
C LEU A 208 11.93 -25.53 -5.72
N GLU A 209 10.94 -26.40 -5.93
CA GLU A 209 11.14 -27.73 -6.53
C GLU A 209 11.64 -27.62 -7.98
N ALA A 210 11.12 -26.68 -8.76
CA ALA A 210 11.59 -26.38 -10.12
C ALA A 210 13.04 -25.88 -10.16
N LEU A 211 13.49 -25.20 -9.08
CA LEU A 211 14.87 -24.77 -8.89
C LEU A 211 15.79 -25.87 -8.30
N GLY A 212 15.28 -27.07 -8.08
CA GLY A 212 16.08 -28.22 -7.60
C GLY A 212 16.19 -28.32 -6.08
N TYR A 213 15.24 -27.74 -5.34
CA TYR A 213 15.16 -27.90 -3.89
C TYR A 213 14.13 -28.96 -3.51
N SER A 214 14.36 -29.66 -2.39
CA SER A 214 13.33 -30.37 -1.65
C SER A 214 12.67 -29.40 -0.68
N VAL A 215 11.35 -29.47 -0.51
CA VAL A 215 10.59 -28.52 0.30
C VAL A 215 9.77 -29.27 1.34
N SER A 216 10.04 -29.02 2.63
CA SER A 216 9.26 -29.50 3.77
C SER A 216 8.64 -28.34 4.54
N TRP A 217 7.72 -28.67 5.45
CA TRP A 217 7.09 -27.71 6.35
C TRP A 217 7.30 -28.19 7.77
N GLU A 218 8.04 -27.42 8.58
CA GLU A 218 8.39 -27.77 9.95
C GLU A 218 8.21 -26.53 10.84
N ASP A 219 7.58 -26.71 11.97
CA ASP A 219 7.37 -25.67 13.00
C ASP A 219 6.86 -24.32 12.47
N GLY A 220 5.95 -24.34 11.48
CA GLY A 220 5.40 -23.11 10.90
C GLY A 220 6.31 -22.44 9.87
N GLN A 221 7.40 -23.08 9.43
CA GLN A 221 8.34 -22.55 8.45
C GLN A 221 8.45 -23.45 7.21
N VAL A 222 8.74 -22.83 6.07
CA VAL A 222 9.12 -23.56 4.85
C VAL A 222 10.61 -23.83 4.91
N ILE A 223 10.97 -25.11 4.90
CA ILE A 223 12.37 -25.56 4.82
C ILE A 223 12.64 -25.99 3.38
N ALA A 224 13.67 -25.42 2.76
CA ALA A 224 14.11 -25.74 1.41
C ALA A 224 15.57 -26.19 1.42
N GLU A 225 15.82 -27.44 1.03
CA GLU A 225 17.15 -28.02 0.94
C GLU A 225 17.49 -28.31 -0.53
N ARG A 226 18.69 -27.94 -0.95
CA ARG A 226 19.14 -28.21 -2.32
C ARG A 226 19.35 -29.71 -2.52
N LYS A 227 18.74 -30.25 -3.61
CA LYS A 227 18.92 -31.66 -4.03
C LYS A 227 20.30 -31.90 -4.62
#